data_e4260c55427a4b9976f0f9eb76679749
#
_entry.id   e4260c55427a4b9976f0f9eb76679749
#
_cell.length_a   1.000
_cell.length_b   1.000
_cell.length_c   1.000
_cell.angle_alpha   90.00
_cell.angle_beta   90.00
_cell.angle_gamma   90.00
#
_symmetry.space_group_name_H-M   'P 1'
#
loop_
_entity.id
_entity.type
_entity.pdbx_description
1 polymer ?
#
loop_
_entity_poly.entity_id
_entity_poly.type
_entity_poly.pdbx_seq_one_letter_code
_entity_poly.pdbx_strand_id
1 'polypeptide(L)'
;MTTPDSDRPARRKSRKVMVGNVAVGGDAPISIQSMTNTLTSDAHATSAQVSALAVAGADIVRVSCPDEESTAALKSIVYESPVPLVADIHFHYRRAIEAAEAGAACLRINPGNIGSAERVSEVVKAARDHGCSMRIGVNAGSLEKHLLEKHGGPTADAMVESALDHARILEDNDFRDFKISVKASNVPLAVGAYRGLAA
;
A
#
# COMPACT_ATOMS: atom_id res chain seq x y z
N MET A 1 17.36 7.74 -33.72
CA MET A 1 17.77 6.32 -33.64
C MET A 1 17.17 5.76 -32.37
N THR A 2 16.05 5.06 -32.48
CA THR A 2 15.40 4.36 -31.36
C THR A 2 16.15 3.05 -31.16
N THR A 3 16.82 2.89 -30.00
CA THR A 3 17.40 1.60 -29.58
C THR A 3 16.29 0.55 -29.55
N PRO A 4 16.55 -0.66 -30.09
CA PRO A 4 15.55 -1.72 -30.07
C PRO A 4 15.19 -2.09 -28.63
N ASP A 5 13.91 -2.27 -28.36
CA ASP A 5 13.28 -2.61 -27.06
C ASP A 5 13.62 -4.05 -26.59
N SER A 6 14.64 -4.69 -27.20
CA SER A 6 14.99 -6.10 -26.98
C SER A 6 15.77 -6.40 -25.70
N ASP A 7 16.28 -5.37 -25.00
CA ASP A 7 17.11 -5.56 -23.79
C ASP A 7 16.34 -5.35 -22.46
N ARG A 8 15.06 -5.01 -22.53
CA ARG A 8 14.26 -4.90 -21.32
C ARG A 8 13.71 -6.27 -20.93
N PRO A 9 13.89 -6.70 -19.67
CA PRO A 9 13.30 -7.94 -19.22
C PRO A 9 11.77 -7.87 -19.39
N ALA A 10 11.18 -8.95 -19.91
CA ALA A 10 9.74 -9.05 -20.10
C ALA A 10 9.04 -8.82 -18.75
N ARG A 11 8.05 -7.91 -18.73
CA ARG A 11 7.27 -7.65 -17.51
C ARG A 11 6.44 -8.87 -17.17
N ARG A 12 6.46 -9.28 -15.90
CA ARG A 12 5.58 -10.33 -15.40
C ARG A 12 4.12 -9.92 -15.61
N LYS A 13 3.30 -10.86 -16.06
CA LYS A 13 1.84 -10.69 -16.08
C LYS A 13 1.32 -10.74 -14.66
N SER A 14 0.99 -9.59 -14.09
CA SER A 14 0.37 -9.46 -12.78
C SER A 14 -1.10 -9.07 -12.90
N ARG A 15 -1.88 -9.25 -11.84
CA ARG A 15 -3.24 -8.74 -11.78
C ARG A 15 -3.23 -7.21 -11.80
N LYS A 16 -4.15 -6.62 -12.55
CA LYS A 16 -4.40 -5.18 -12.54
C LYS A 16 -5.25 -4.84 -11.32
N VAL A 17 -4.80 -3.88 -10.52
CA VAL A 17 -5.51 -3.36 -9.34
C VAL A 17 -5.75 -1.87 -9.53
N MET A 18 -6.94 -1.40 -9.21
CA MET A 18 -7.27 0.03 -9.31
C MET A 18 -6.95 0.75 -7.99
N VAL A 19 -6.40 1.94 -8.10
CA VAL A 19 -6.28 2.92 -7.01
C VAL A 19 -7.09 4.14 -7.44
N GLY A 20 -8.34 4.18 -7.06
CA GLY A 20 -9.29 5.12 -7.66
C GLY A 20 -9.37 4.90 -9.17
N ASN A 21 -9.04 5.92 -9.95
CA ASN A 21 -9.00 5.87 -11.41
C ASN A 21 -7.63 5.47 -11.99
N VAL A 22 -6.62 5.22 -11.16
CA VAL A 22 -5.27 4.85 -11.60
C VAL A 22 -5.10 3.33 -11.56
N ALA A 23 -4.81 2.73 -12.72
CA ALA A 23 -4.50 1.31 -12.82
C ALA A 23 -3.05 1.02 -12.43
N VAL A 24 -2.82 -0.04 -11.63
CA VAL A 24 -1.50 -0.50 -11.20
C VAL A 24 -1.35 -1.98 -11.49
N GLY A 25 -0.26 -2.38 -12.12
CA GLY A 25 0.01 -3.78 -12.51
C GLY A 25 -0.63 -4.15 -13.85
N GLY A 26 -0.54 -5.42 -14.20
CA GLY A 26 -1.00 -5.91 -15.51
C GLY A 26 -0.24 -5.25 -16.66
N ASP A 27 -1.00 -4.75 -17.61
CA ASP A 27 -0.55 -3.99 -18.78
C ASP A 27 -0.57 -2.47 -18.59
N ALA A 28 -0.93 -2.00 -17.37
CA ALA A 28 -0.99 -0.57 -17.07
C ALA A 28 0.39 0.10 -17.19
N PRO A 29 0.45 1.39 -17.55
CA PRO A 29 1.68 2.16 -17.48
C PRO A 29 2.22 2.22 -16.05
N ILE A 30 3.49 2.54 -15.89
CA ILE A 30 4.08 2.76 -14.57
C ILE A 30 3.47 4.02 -13.97
N SER A 31 2.86 3.87 -12.79
CA SER A 31 2.32 4.99 -12.01
C SER A 31 3.38 5.58 -11.09
N ILE A 32 3.35 6.91 -10.93
CA ILE A 32 4.22 7.65 -10.03
C ILE A 32 3.46 7.92 -8.74
N GLN A 33 3.98 7.42 -7.61
CA GLN A 33 3.41 7.68 -6.30
C GLN A 33 4.38 8.49 -5.43
N SER A 34 3.88 9.57 -4.82
CA SER A 34 4.60 10.34 -3.81
C SER A 34 3.89 10.26 -2.44
N MET A 35 4.45 10.93 -1.45
CA MET A 35 3.88 10.97 -0.09
C MET A 35 4.03 12.36 0.49
N THR A 36 3.01 12.82 1.22
CA THR A 36 3.09 14.06 2.00
C THR A 36 3.99 13.88 3.23
N ASN A 37 4.53 14.98 3.71
CA ASN A 37 5.29 15.05 4.98
C ASN A 37 4.66 16.04 5.97
N THR A 38 3.47 16.57 5.65
CA THR A 38 2.65 17.37 6.55
C THR A 38 1.97 16.49 7.60
N LEU A 39 1.53 17.08 8.70
CA LEU A 39 0.59 16.42 9.61
C LEU A 39 -0.77 16.33 8.90
N THR A 40 -1.30 15.13 8.74
CA THR A 40 -2.57 14.93 8.00
C THR A 40 -3.76 15.57 8.71
N SER A 41 -3.70 15.74 10.03
CA SER A 41 -4.66 16.52 10.82
C SER A 41 -4.73 18.01 10.43
N ASP A 42 -3.65 18.57 9.85
CA ASP A 42 -3.69 19.84 9.15
C ASP A 42 -4.16 19.63 7.69
N ALA A 43 -5.47 19.62 7.52
CA ALA A 43 -6.09 19.37 6.22
C ALA A 43 -5.64 20.38 5.16
N HIS A 44 -5.53 21.67 5.51
CA HIS A 44 -5.16 22.72 4.57
C HIS A 44 -3.71 22.55 4.06
N ALA A 45 -2.76 22.37 4.97
CA ALA A 45 -1.36 22.14 4.59
C ALA A 45 -1.19 20.83 3.78
N THR A 46 -1.94 19.79 4.14
CA THR A 46 -1.89 18.50 3.44
C THR A 46 -2.51 18.59 2.06
N SER A 47 -3.68 19.22 1.89
CA SER A 47 -4.30 19.45 0.57
C SER A 47 -3.39 20.28 -0.35
N ALA A 48 -2.75 21.33 0.17
CA ALA A 48 -1.81 22.14 -0.59
C ALA A 48 -0.61 21.30 -1.09
N GLN A 49 -0.06 20.44 -0.21
CA GLN A 49 1.05 19.56 -0.59
C GLN A 49 0.63 18.46 -1.58
N VAL A 50 -0.56 17.87 -1.41
CA VAL A 50 -1.13 16.91 -2.39
C VAL A 50 -1.23 17.56 -3.78
N SER A 51 -1.78 18.77 -3.85
CA SER A 51 -1.91 19.50 -5.10
C SER A 51 -0.54 19.81 -5.75
N ALA A 52 0.45 20.20 -4.95
CA ALA A 52 1.81 20.45 -5.44
C ALA A 52 2.46 19.17 -5.98
N LEU A 53 2.27 18.02 -5.31
CA LEU A 53 2.77 16.73 -5.77
C LEU A 53 2.09 16.28 -7.08
N ALA A 54 0.78 16.49 -7.20
CA ALA A 54 0.05 16.20 -8.44
C ALA A 54 0.54 17.05 -9.61
N VAL A 55 0.76 18.36 -9.41
CA VAL A 55 1.35 19.25 -10.41
C VAL A 55 2.76 18.81 -10.79
N ALA A 56 3.52 18.26 -9.85
CA ALA A 56 4.85 17.70 -10.11
C ALA A 56 4.83 16.35 -10.85
N GLY A 57 3.65 15.80 -11.13
CA GLY A 57 3.47 14.58 -11.93
C GLY A 57 3.21 13.31 -11.10
N ALA A 58 2.82 13.41 -9.84
CA ALA A 58 2.36 12.26 -9.09
C ALA A 58 0.96 11.82 -9.56
N ASP A 59 0.81 10.55 -9.93
CA ASP A 59 -0.48 9.94 -10.29
C ASP A 59 -1.29 9.56 -9.03
N ILE A 60 -0.58 9.28 -7.92
CA ILE A 60 -1.13 8.82 -6.65
C ILE A 60 -0.37 9.51 -5.53
N VAL A 61 -1.06 9.96 -4.49
CA VAL A 61 -0.41 10.51 -3.29
C VAL A 61 -0.79 9.70 -2.06
N ARG A 62 0.20 9.43 -1.18
CA ARG A 62 0.00 8.75 0.09
C ARG A 62 0.04 9.77 1.23
N VAL A 63 -0.89 9.64 2.16
CA VAL A 63 -0.98 10.45 3.39
C VAL A 63 -0.92 9.52 4.61
N SER A 64 -0.30 9.95 5.69
CA SER A 64 -0.21 9.18 6.94
C SER A 64 -1.48 9.34 7.75
N CYS A 65 -2.05 8.25 8.26
CA CYS A 65 -3.24 8.26 9.11
C CYS A 65 -2.97 7.49 10.41
N PRO A 66 -2.13 8.06 11.31
CA PRO A 66 -1.76 7.38 12.55
C PRO A 66 -2.86 7.43 13.63
N ASP A 67 -3.73 8.42 13.61
CA ASP A 67 -4.69 8.77 14.64
C ASP A 67 -6.05 9.19 14.07
N GLU A 68 -7.00 9.47 14.96
CA GLU A 68 -8.37 9.86 14.64
C GLU A 68 -8.46 11.25 14.02
N GLU A 69 -7.63 12.16 14.46
CA GLU A 69 -7.59 13.53 13.93
C GLU A 69 -7.19 13.51 12.46
N SER A 70 -6.23 12.67 12.10
CA SER A 70 -5.78 12.46 10.72
C SER A 70 -6.89 11.86 9.85
N THR A 71 -7.63 10.85 10.34
CA THR A 71 -8.72 10.25 9.57
C THR A 71 -9.93 11.16 9.48
N ALA A 72 -10.21 11.97 10.51
CA ALA A 72 -11.26 12.99 10.46
C ALA A 72 -10.99 14.07 9.39
N ALA A 73 -9.72 14.49 9.26
CA ALA A 73 -9.31 15.46 8.24
C ALA A 73 -9.32 14.87 6.82
N LEU A 74 -9.19 13.54 6.69
CA LEU A 74 -8.99 12.87 5.39
C LEU A 74 -10.14 13.11 4.42
N LYS A 75 -11.38 13.23 4.90
CA LYS A 75 -12.55 13.44 4.03
C LYS A 75 -12.46 14.75 3.23
N SER A 76 -12.01 15.84 3.84
CA SER A 76 -11.81 17.11 3.15
C SER A 76 -10.63 17.04 2.19
N ILE A 77 -9.54 16.39 2.59
CA ILE A 77 -8.35 16.22 1.75
C ILE A 77 -8.69 15.38 0.51
N VAL A 78 -9.46 14.30 0.65
CA VAL A 78 -9.93 13.47 -0.48
C VAL A 78 -10.79 14.29 -1.43
N TYR A 79 -11.73 15.08 -0.89
CA TYR A 79 -12.63 15.90 -1.70
C TYR A 79 -11.88 16.94 -2.56
N GLU A 80 -10.81 17.54 -2.01
CA GLU A 80 -10.00 18.56 -2.71
C GLU A 80 -8.91 17.96 -3.60
N SER A 81 -8.61 16.67 -3.44
CA SER A 81 -7.46 16.04 -4.11
C SER A 81 -7.69 15.86 -5.61
N PRO A 82 -6.76 16.32 -6.47
CA PRO A 82 -6.81 16.08 -7.91
C PRO A 82 -6.39 14.65 -8.29
N VAL A 83 -5.84 13.86 -7.36
CA VAL A 83 -5.35 12.50 -7.58
C VAL A 83 -5.84 11.56 -6.49
N PRO A 84 -5.96 10.24 -6.73
CA PRO A 84 -6.37 9.29 -5.72
C PRO A 84 -5.38 9.24 -4.54
N LEU A 85 -5.94 9.12 -3.32
CA LEU A 85 -5.16 9.07 -2.09
C LEU A 85 -5.03 7.66 -1.55
N VAL A 86 -3.84 7.35 -1.05
CA VAL A 86 -3.54 6.14 -0.27
C VAL A 86 -3.43 6.53 1.20
N ALA A 87 -4.28 5.98 2.05
CA ALA A 87 -4.18 6.14 3.50
C ALA A 87 -3.17 5.13 4.07
N ASP A 88 -2.13 5.62 4.73
CA ASP A 88 -1.10 4.80 5.36
C ASP A 88 -1.45 4.55 6.82
N ILE A 89 -1.93 3.34 7.11
CA ILE A 89 -2.40 2.91 8.41
C ILE A 89 -1.32 2.08 9.10
N HIS A 90 -0.91 2.49 10.31
CA HIS A 90 0.19 1.86 11.02
C HIS A 90 -0.24 0.74 11.96
N PHE A 91 -1.20 1.00 12.87
CA PHE A 91 -1.49 0.06 13.96
C PHE A 91 -3.00 -0.15 14.26
N HIS A 92 -3.85 0.81 13.96
CA HIS A 92 -5.25 0.78 14.39
C HIS A 92 -6.20 0.45 13.25
N TYR A 93 -6.85 -0.72 13.32
CA TYR A 93 -7.81 -1.17 12.31
C TYR A 93 -8.97 -0.17 12.10
N ARG A 94 -9.42 0.54 13.16
CA ARG A 94 -10.45 1.56 13.02
C ARG A 94 -10.05 2.70 12.10
N ARG A 95 -8.77 3.10 12.13
CA ARG A 95 -8.26 4.13 11.20
C ARG A 95 -8.36 3.69 9.75
N ALA A 96 -8.22 2.37 9.48
CA ALA A 96 -8.41 1.83 8.14
C ALA A 96 -9.87 1.91 7.69
N ILE A 97 -10.82 1.60 8.58
CA ILE A 97 -12.26 1.71 8.31
C ILE A 97 -12.64 3.16 8.03
N GLU A 98 -12.28 4.07 8.92
CA GLU A 98 -12.54 5.50 8.78
C GLU A 98 -11.92 6.09 7.50
N ALA A 99 -10.72 5.66 7.13
CA ALA A 99 -10.08 6.10 5.90
C ALA A 99 -10.83 5.61 4.66
N ALA A 100 -11.35 4.37 4.66
CA ALA A 100 -12.20 3.87 3.59
C ALA A 100 -13.50 4.67 3.48
N GLU A 101 -14.17 4.93 4.62
CA GLU A 101 -15.40 5.75 4.70
C GLU A 101 -15.16 7.20 4.27
N ALA A 102 -13.95 7.74 4.51
CA ALA A 102 -13.56 9.07 4.05
C ALA A 102 -13.28 9.14 2.54
N GLY A 103 -13.25 8.01 1.84
CA GLY A 103 -13.05 7.94 0.39
C GLY A 103 -11.60 7.73 -0.06
N ALA A 104 -10.72 7.22 0.80
CA ALA A 104 -9.40 6.80 0.39
C ALA A 104 -9.48 5.75 -0.73
N ALA A 105 -8.70 5.89 -1.79
CA ALA A 105 -8.70 4.98 -2.92
C ALA A 105 -7.94 3.67 -2.63
N CYS A 106 -7.04 3.68 -1.66
CA CYS A 106 -6.28 2.50 -1.25
C CYS A 106 -5.86 2.63 0.22
N LEU A 107 -5.92 1.52 0.94
CA LEU A 107 -5.41 1.41 2.30
C LEU A 107 -4.05 0.74 2.27
N ARG A 108 -3.00 1.40 2.77
CA ARG A 108 -1.72 0.74 3.02
C ARG A 108 -1.74 0.21 4.44
N ILE A 109 -1.66 -1.08 4.58
CA ILE A 109 -1.68 -1.79 5.86
C ILE A 109 -0.54 -2.81 5.94
N ASN A 110 -0.23 -3.20 7.16
CA ASN A 110 0.41 -4.47 7.46
C ASN A 110 -0.61 -5.29 8.26
N PRO A 111 -1.24 -6.32 7.68
CA PRO A 111 -2.28 -7.10 8.35
C PRO A 111 -1.83 -7.66 9.70
N GLY A 112 -0.55 -8.02 9.86
CA GLY A 112 0.01 -8.47 11.13
C GLY A 112 -0.02 -7.40 12.25
N ASN A 113 -0.03 -6.11 11.89
CA ASN A 113 -0.10 -5.00 12.86
C ASN A 113 -1.54 -4.55 13.13
N ILE A 114 -2.50 -4.95 12.30
CA ILE A 114 -3.92 -4.57 12.44
C ILE A 114 -4.59 -5.30 13.61
N GLY A 115 -4.13 -6.51 13.91
CA GLY A 115 -4.59 -7.31 15.04
C GLY A 115 -5.20 -8.65 14.65
N SER A 116 -6.32 -9.04 15.29
CA SER A 116 -6.93 -10.36 15.06
C SER A 116 -7.56 -10.51 13.66
N ALA A 117 -7.83 -11.75 13.26
CA ALA A 117 -8.48 -12.07 11.98
C ALA A 117 -9.83 -11.37 11.81
N GLU A 118 -10.59 -11.22 12.90
CA GLU A 118 -11.88 -10.52 12.90
C GLU A 118 -11.70 -9.04 12.53
N ARG A 119 -10.68 -8.37 13.09
CA ARG A 119 -10.37 -6.97 12.77
C ARG A 119 -9.93 -6.79 11.33
N VAL A 120 -9.14 -7.73 10.80
CA VAL A 120 -8.77 -7.72 9.39
C VAL A 120 -10.02 -7.90 8.52
N SER A 121 -10.94 -8.79 8.90
CA SER A 121 -12.21 -8.99 8.19
C SER A 121 -13.08 -7.72 8.17
N GLU A 122 -13.13 -6.96 9.29
CA GLU A 122 -13.83 -5.66 9.34
C GLU A 122 -13.20 -4.64 8.36
N VAL A 123 -11.87 -4.56 8.32
CA VAL A 123 -11.16 -3.68 7.39
C VAL A 123 -11.41 -4.08 5.94
N VAL A 124 -11.36 -5.40 5.63
CA VAL A 124 -11.66 -5.92 4.29
C VAL A 124 -13.09 -5.58 3.88
N LYS A 125 -14.05 -5.74 4.80
CA LYS A 125 -15.45 -5.38 4.55
C LYS A 125 -15.58 -3.89 4.22
N ALA A 126 -14.99 -3.01 5.02
CA ALA A 126 -15.02 -1.57 4.77
C ALA A 126 -14.37 -1.21 3.43
N ALA A 127 -13.22 -1.80 3.11
CA ALA A 127 -12.55 -1.58 1.83
C ALA A 127 -13.42 -2.00 0.63
N ARG A 128 -14.11 -3.14 0.74
CA ARG A 128 -15.04 -3.62 -0.29
C ARG A 128 -16.25 -2.72 -0.44
N ASP A 129 -16.87 -2.33 0.67
CA ASP A 129 -18.07 -1.51 0.70
C ASP A 129 -17.81 -0.10 0.11
N HIS A 130 -16.58 0.41 0.22
CA HIS A 130 -16.16 1.74 -0.27
C HIS A 130 -15.29 1.69 -1.53
N GLY A 131 -15.10 0.52 -2.15
CA GLY A 131 -14.32 0.39 -3.38
C GLY A 131 -12.82 0.69 -3.24
N CYS A 132 -12.28 0.54 -2.03
CA CYS A 132 -10.85 0.70 -1.76
C CYS A 132 -10.07 -0.53 -2.17
N SER A 133 -8.94 -0.35 -2.85
CA SER A 133 -7.93 -1.39 -2.93
C SER A 133 -7.04 -1.41 -1.69
N MET A 134 -6.21 -2.46 -1.54
CA MET A 134 -5.27 -2.54 -0.44
C MET A 134 -3.82 -2.65 -0.91
N ARG A 135 -2.90 -2.25 -0.04
CA ARG A 135 -1.46 -2.49 -0.21
C ARG A 135 -0.89 -3.14 1.05
N ILE A 136 -0.44 -4.36 0.92
CA ILE A 136 0.35 -5.03 1.95
C ILE A 136 1.77 -4.46 1.91
N GLY A 137 2.24 -3.91 3.03
CA GLY A 137 3.58 -3.34 3.14
C GLY A 137 4.43 -4.12 4.13
N VAL A 138 5.31 -5.00 3.62
CA VAL A 138 6.29 -5.72 4.45
C VAL A 138 7.57 -4.92 4.54
N ASN A 139 8.14 -4.84 5.75
CA ASN A 139 9.37 -4.11 6.01
C ASN A 139 10.35 -5.02 6.76
N ALA A 140 11.57 -5.17 6.25
CA ALA A 140 12.61 -5.98 6.88
C ALA A 140 12.87 -5.61 8.35
N GLY A 141 12.72 -4.33 8.71
CA GLY A 141 12.91 -3.84 10.08
C GLY A 141 11.75 -4.12 11.04
N SER A 142 10.63 -4.65 10.56
CA SER A 142 9.43 -4.94 11.37
C SER A 142 8.79 -6.29 11.02
N LEU A 143 9.62 -7.25 10.63
CA LEU A 143 9.18 -8.64 10.41
C LEU A 143 8.73 -9.28 11.72
N GLU A 144 7.83 -10.21 11.60
CA GLU A 144 7.29 -11.00 12.71
C GLU A 144 8.39 -11.81 13.39
N LYS A 145 8.36 -11.85 14.73
CA LYS A 145 9.40 -12.49 15.52
C LYS A 145 9.63 -13.96 15.18
N HIS A 146 8.53 -14.69 14.94
CA HIS A 146 8.62 -16.11 14.57
C HIS A 146 9.29 -16.34 13.21
N LEU A 147 9.14 -15.41 12.25
CA LEU A 147 9.83 -15.48 10.96
C LEU A 147 11.31 -15.13 11.09
N LEU A 148 11.65 -14.16 11.93
CA LEU A 148 13.06 -13.84 12.23
C LEU A 148 13.77 -15.04 12.89
N GLU A 149 13.11 -15.74 13.81
CA GLU A 149 13.63 -16.93 14.45
C GLU A 149 13.78 -18.09 13.46
N LYS A 150 12.77 -18.34 12.62
CA LYS A 150 12.75 -19.40 11.61
C LYS A 150 13.86 -19.23 10.56
N HIS A 151 14.07 -18.00 10.07
CA HIS A 151 15.00 -17.70 8.97
C HIS A 151 16.37 -17.19 9.44
N GLY A 152 16.59 -17.07 10.75
CA GLY A 152 17.85 -16.58 11.32
C GLY A 152 18.07 -15.08 11.10
N GLY A 153 17.01 -14.30 10.82
CA GLY A 153 17.06 -12.87 10.61
C GLY A 153 16.16 -12.36 9.48
N PRO A 154 16.26 -11.08 9.11
CA PRO A 154 15.46 -10.47 8.05
C PRO A 154 16.01 -10.84 6.66
N THR A 155 15.77 -12.07 6.24
CA THR A 155 16.18 -12.60 4.93
C THR A 155 15.13 -12.31 3.84
N ALA A 156 15.49 -12.50 2.56
CA ALA A 156 14.54 -12.38 1.46
C ALA A 156 13.38 -13.38 1.61
N ASP A 157 13.68 -14.62 2.02
CA ASP A 157 12.68 -15.67 2.22
C ASP A 157 11.74 -15.33 3.37
N ALA A 158 12.24 -14.75 4.48
CA ALA A 158 11.40 -14.26 5.57
C ALA A 158 10.43 -13.17 5.12
N MET A 159 10.90 -12.25 4.27
CA MET A 159 10.06 -11.18 3.71
C MET A 159 8.99 -11.72 2.75
N VAL A 160 9.36 -12.72 1.94
CA VAL A 160 8.42 -13.40 1.02
C VAL A 160 7.36 -14.14 1.82
N GLU A 161 7.75 -14.92 2.84
CA GLU A 161 6.82 -15.67 3.68
C GLU A 161 5.85 -14.72 4.38
N SER A 162 6.34 -13.66 5.03
CA SER A 162 5.48 -12.62 5.63
C SER A 162 4.48 -12.05 4.63
N ALA A 163 4.94 -11.70 3.43
CA ALA A 163 4.07 -11.13 2.40
C ALA A 163 2.98 -12.12 1.94
N LEU A 164 3.32 -13.40 1.78
CA LEU A 164 2.38 -14.44 1.38
C LEU A 164 1.39 -14.77 2.49
N ASP A 165 1.82 -14.81 3.75
CA ASP A 165 0.93 -15.04 4.88
C ASP A 165 -0.11 -13.91 5.00
N HIS A 166 0.32 -12.66 4.83
CA HIS A 166 -0.59 -11.53 4.81
C HIS A 166 -1.52 -11.53 3.58
N ALA A 167 -1.02 -11.97 2.41
CA ALA A 167 -1.85 -12.12 1.22
C ALA A 167 -2.96 -13.17 1.44
N ARG A 168 -2.62 -14.32 2.05
CA ARG A 168 -3.60 -15.36 2.39
C ARG A 168 -4.71 -14.83 3.29
N ILE A 169 -4.40 -14.00 4.28
CA ILE A 169 -5.43 -13.40 5.14
C ILE A 169 -6.45 -12.61 4.32
N LEU A 170 -6.01 -11.84 3.32
CA LEU A 170 -6.92 -11.12 2.44
C LEU A 170 -7.68 -12.05 1.50
N GLU A 171 -7.02 -13.06 0.95
CA GLU A 171 -7.62 -14.07 0.07
C GLU A 171 -8.66 -14.93 0.78
N ASP A 172 -8.42 -15.31 2.04
CA ASP A 172 -9.37 -16.04 2.90
C ASP A 172 -10.63 -15.21 3.20
N ASN A 173 -10.52 -13.88 3.14
CA ASN A 173 -11.65 -12.96 3.19
C ASN A 173 -12.25 -12.65 1.80
N ASP A 174 -11.89 -13.43 0.76
CA ASP A 174 -12.31 -13.22 -0.63
C ASP A 174 -12.01 -11.81 -1.16
N PHE A 175 -10.88 -11.24 -0.74
CA PHE A 175 -10.43 -9.92 -1.19
C PHE A 175 -9.16 -10.06 -2.04
N ARG A 176 -9.26 -9.64 -3.30
CA ARG A 176 -8.18 -9.82 -4.29
C ARG A 176 -7.69 -8.51 -4.91
N ASP A 177 -8.29 -7.38 -4.53
CA ASP A 177 -7.89 -6.07 -5.05
C ASP A 177 -6.77 -5.48 -4.18
N PHE A 178 -5.67 -6.22 -4.12
CA PHE A 178 -4.50 -5.78 -3.36
C PHE A 178 -3.20 -5.92 -4.16
N LYS A 179 -2.20 -5.16 -3.71
CA LYS A 179 -0.82 -5.21 -4.17
C LYS A 179 0.13 -5.37 -2.99
N ILE A 180 1.31 -5.90 -3.24
CA ILE A 180 2.33 -6.15 -2.23
C ILE A 180 3.53 -5.25 -2.48
N SER A 181 4.13 -4.74 -1.41
CA SER A 181 5.43 -4.09 -1.44
C SER A 181 6.31 -4.61 -0.33
N VAL A 182 7.57 -4.85 -0.64
CA VAL A 182 8.59 -5.22 0.32
C VAL A 182 9.66 -4.13 0.37
N LYS A 183 10.12 -3.79 1.57
CA LYS A 183 11.14 -2.76 1.79
C LYS A 183 12.27 -3.29 2.63
N ALA A 184 13.50 -3.09 2.15
CA ALA A 184 14.73 -3.29 2.91
C ALA A 184 15.71 -2.16 2.56
N SER A 185 16.52 -1.73 3.53
CA SER A 185 17.62 -0.79 3.27
C SER A 185 18.77 -1.44 2.49
N ASN A 186 18.92 -2.76 2.62
CA ASN A 186 19.84 -3.54 1.81
C ASN A 186 19.20 -3.84 0.44
N VAL A 187 19.77 -3.28 -0.63
CA VAL A 187 19.25 -3.41 -1.99
C VAL A 187 19.21 -4.86 -2.49
N PRO A 188 20.29 -5.67 -2.36
CA PRO A 188 20.25 -7.09 -2.72
C PRO A 188 19.14 -7.86 -2.02
N LEU A 189 18.88 -7.57 -0.75
CA LEU A 189 17.79 -8.18 0.04
C LEU A 189 16.42 -7.82 -0.56
N ALA A 190 16.18 -6.55 -0.86
CA ALA A 190 14.95 -6.10 -1.50
C ALA A 190 14.75 -6.77 -2.87
N VAL A 191 15.79 -6.83 -3.70
CA VAL A 191 15.75 -7.50 -5.02
C VAL A 191 15.44 -8.98 -4.87
N GLY A 192 16.08 -9.67 -3.92
CA GLY A 192 15.80 -11.09 -3.63
C GLY A 192 14.35 -11.34 -3.25
N ALA A 193 13.80 -10.50 -2.34
CA ALA A 193 12.40 -10.60 -1.92
C ALA A 193 11.42 -10.36 -3.09
N TYR A 194 11.66 -9.33 -3.93
CA TYR A 194 10.81 -9.11 -5.11
C TYR A 194 10.90 -10.24 -6.13
N ARG A 195 12.07 -10.83 -6.34
CA ARG A 195 12.22 -12.00 -7.22
C ARG A 195 11.46 -13.21 -6.68
N GLY A 196 11.56 -13.48 -5.36
CA GLY A 196 10.80 -14.55 -4.72
C GLY A 196 9.29 -14.37 -4.83
N LEU A 197 8.79 -13.14 -4.67
CA LEU A 197 7.36 -12.83 -4.85
C LEU A 197 6.91 -12.88 -6.32
N ALA A 198 7.84 -12.78 -7.26
CA ALA A 198 7.54 -12.83 -8.69
C ALA A 198 7.57 -14.26 -9.27
N ALA A 199 8.12 -15.23 -8.56
CA ALA A 199 8.15 -16.63 -8.96
C ALA A 199 6.79 -17.27 -8.76
#